data_ea1ce926603b992f4ab8e6fe8c456e1f
#
_entry.id   ea1ce926603b992f4ab8e6fe8c456e1f
#
_cell.length_a   1.000
_cell.length_b   1.000
_cell.length_c   1.000
_cell.angle_alpha   90.00
_cell.angle_beta   90.00
_cell.angle_gamma   90.00
#
_symmetry.space_group_name_H-M   'P 1'
#
loop_
_entity.id
_entity.type
_entity.pdbx_description
1 polymer ?
#
loop_
_entity_poly.entity_id
_entity_poly.type
_entity_poly.pdbx_seq_one_letter_code
_entity_poly.pdbx_strand_id
1 'polypeptide(L)'
;MSKRMTSSDFRALLHKRYPKGEWALAFEVANGTGANARRYADAVAMNLWPSRGLAIHGFEIKVSKSDWKNELAQPAKAEAVAKYCDFWWVVAPEGIV
;
A
#
# COMPACT_ATOMS: atom_id res chain seq x y z
N MET A 1 20.61 19.28 1.24
CA MET A 1 20.39 18.10 2.10
C MET A 1 19.05 17.45 1.73
N SER A 2 19.07 16.18 1.39
CA SER A 2 17.84 15.50 1.01
C SER A 2 16.97 15.25 2.24
N LYS A 3 15.68 15.54 2.11
CA LYS A 3 14.72 15.28 3.17
C LYS A 3 14.41 13.79 3.22
N ARG A 4 14.39 13.23 4.42
CA ARG A 4 13.98 11.84 4.60
C ARG A 4 12.48 11.70 4.33
N MET A 5 12.12 10.74 3.50
CA MET A 5 10.71 10.44 3.21
C MET A 5 10.07 9.74 4.41
N THR A 6 8.89 10.21 4.78
CA THR A 6 8.07 9.61 5.85
C THR A 6 6.85 8.93 5.25
N SER A 7 6.14 8.15 6.07
CA SER A 7 4.86 7.55 5.64
C SER A 7 3.87 8.61 5.18
N SER A 8 3.82 9.76 5.87
CA SER A 8 2.95 10.87 5.48
C SER A 8 3.29 11.42 4.11
N ASP A 9 4.58 11.50 3.77
CA ASP A 9 5.02 11.94 2.46
C ASP A 9 4.53 10.99 1.37
N PHE A 10 4.61 9.68 1.60
CA PHE A 10 4.10 8.69 0.65
C PHE A 10 2.59 8.73 0.52
N ARG A 11 1.86 8.96 1.61
CA ARG A 11 0.40 9.13 1.56
C ARG A 11 0.02 10.32 0.68
N ALA A 12 0.75 11.44 0.82
CA ALA A 12 0.52 12.62 -0.01
C ALA A 12 0.77 12.32 -1.50
N LEU A 13 1.83 11.57 -1.80
CA LEU A 13 2.13 11.16 -3.18
C LEU A 13 1.03 10.25 -3.74
N LEU A 14 0.49 9.34 -2.94
CA LEU A 14 -0.59 8.46 -3.37
C LEU A 14 -1.86 9.25 -3.67
N HIS A 15 -2.19 10.26 -2.85
CA HIS A 15 -3.33 11.15 -3.14
C HIS A 15 -3.17 11.87 -4.48
N LYS A 16 -1.95 12.26 -4.80
CA LYS A 16 -1.63 12.91 -6.08
C LYS A 16 -1.75 11.94 -7.25
N ARG A 17 -1.24 10.73 -7.07
CA ARG A 17 -1.22 9.70 -8.12
C ARG A 17 -2.60 9.11 -8.39
N TYR A 18 -3.44 9.06 -7.35
CA TYR A 18 -4.78 8.45 -7.42
C TYR A 18 -5.83 9.47 -6.98
N PRO A 19 -6.14 10.45 -7.85
CA PRO A 19 -7.01 11.56 -7.48
C PRO A 19 -8.46 11.13 -7.25
N LYS A 20 -9.09 11.79 -6.30
CA LYS A 20 -10.50 11.62 -5.99
C LYS A 20 -11.36 11.86 -7.24
N GLY A 21 -12.37 11.02 -7.43
CA GLY A 21 -13.23 11.08 -8.59
C GLY A 21 -12.91 10.04 -9.64
N GLU A 22 -11.63 9.70 -9.78
CA GLU A 22 -11.19 8.61 -10.65
C GLU A 22 -10.82 7.37 -9.84
N TRP A 23 -10.44 7.57 -8.57
CA TRP A 23 -9.99 6.51 -7.68
C TRP A 23 -10.62 6.63 -6.30
N ALA A 24 -10.91 5.49 -5.70
CA ALA A 24 -11.18 5.39 -4.28
C ALA A 24 -9.86 5.02 -3.61
N LEU A 25 -9.38 5.84 -2.68
CA LEU A 25 -8.13 5.61 -1.97
C LEU A 25 -8.40 5.52 -0.48
N ALA A 26 -7.96 4.44 0.16
CA ALA A 26 -8.12 4.22 1.59
C ALA A 26 -6.78 3.80 2.19
N PHE A 27 -6.56 4.13 3.46
CA PHE A 27 -5.34 3.79 4.18
C PHE A 27 -5.64 2.80 5.30
N GLU A 28 -4.64 1.98 5.63
CA GLU A 28 -4.71 1.00 6.71
C GLU A 28 -5.92 0.06 6.57
N VAL A 29 -6.01 -0.58 5.40
CA VAL A 29 -7.11 -1.48 5.06
C VAL A 29 -6.81 -2.88 5.59
N ALA A 30 -7.69 -3.38 6.47
CA ALA A 30 -7.51 -4.67 7.10
C ALA A 30 -8.08 -5.81 6.26
N ASN A 31 -7.51 -7.02 6.42
CA ASN A 31 -8.00 -8.22 5.76
C ASN A 31 -9.17 -8.91 6.49
N GLY A 32 -9.70 -8.27 7.53
CA GLY A 32 -10.82 -8.77 8.31
C GLY A 32 -11.34 -7.66 9.19
N THR A 33 -12.26 -8.00 10.10
CA THR A 33 -12.86 -7.03 11.02
C THR A 33 -12.62 -7.43 12.48
N GLY A 34 -12.48 -6.42 13.34
CA GLY A 34 -12.31 -6.64 14.78
C GLY A 34 -11.14 -7.57 15.09
N ALA A 35 -11.39 -8.59 15.89
CA ALA A 35 -10.37 -9.55 16.32
C ALA A 35 -9.78 -10.37 15.18
N ASN A 36 -10.44 -10.39 14.01
CA ASN A 36 -9.97 -11.12 12.83
C ASN A 36 -9.03 -10.28 11.95
N ALA A 37 -8.87 -9.01 12.26
CA ALA A 37 -7.98 -8.12 11.50
C ALA A 37 -6.53 -8.40 11.89
N ARG A 38 -5.85 -9.21 11.10
CA ARG A 38 -4.49 -9.67 11.39
C ARG A 38 -3.41 -8.98 10.54
N ARG A 39 -3.79 -8.51 9.38
CA ARG A 39 -2.87 -7.89 8.42
C ARG A 39 -3.54 -6.69 7.80
N TYR A 40 -2.71 -5.71 7.44
CA TYR A 40 -3.18 -4.45 6.87
C TYR A 40 -2.38 -4.13 5.62
N ALA A 41 -3.07 -3.64 4.61
CA ALA A 41 -2.41 -2.91 3.54
C ALA A 41 -2.27 -1.47 4.01
N ASP A 42 -1.11 -0.86 3.78
CA ASP A 42 -0.91 0.55 4.16
C ASP A 42 -1.82 1.47 3.36
N ALA A 43 -2.07 1.11 2.11
CA ALA A 43 -3.03 1.84 1.27
C ALA A 43 -3.65 0.90 0.26
N VAL A 44 -4.86 1.22 -0.18
CA VAL A 44 -5.54 0.54 -1.27
C VAL A 44 -6.18 1.59 -2.16
N ALA A 45 -5.95 1.49 -3.48
CA ALA A 45 -6.59 2.34 -4.47
C ALA A 45 -7.41 1.47 -5.42
N MET A 46 -8.67 1.84 -5.66
CA MET A 46 -9.52 1.15 -6.60
C MET A 46 -9.97 2.12 -7.68
N ASN A 47 -9.81 1.73 -8.94
CA ASN A 47 -10.29 2.54 -10.06
C ASN A 47 -11.83 2.54 -10.08
N LEU A 48 -12.41 3.71 -10.24
CA LEU A 48 -13.87 3.86 -10.21
C LEU A 48 -14.54 3.69 -11.58
N TRP A 49 -13.73 3.52 -12.64
CA TRP A 49 -14.25 3.38 -13.99
C TRP A 49 -14.35 1.90 -14.39
N PRO A 50 -15.57 1.40 -14.69
CA PRO A 50 -15.74 0.00 -15.12
C PRO A 50 -14.92 -0.34 -16.37
N SER A 51 -14.71 0.62 -17.27
CA SER A 51 -13.90 0.43 -18.47
C SER A 51 -12.43 0.12 -18.17
N ARG A 52 -11.96 0.45 -16.96
CA ARG A 52 -10.61 0.16 -16.49
C ARG A 52 -10.58 -1.08 -15.60
N GLY A 53 -11.69 -1.84 -15.53
CA GLY A 53 -11.77 -3.11 -14.83
C GLY A 53 -11.95 -3.01 -13.32
N LEU A 54 -12.13 -1.81 -12.76
CA LEU A 54 -12.24 -1.59 -11.30
C LEU A 54 -11.08 -2.23 -10.53
N ALA A 55 -9.89 -2.21 -11.12
CA ALA A 55 -8.70 -2.87 -10.54
C ALA A 55 -8.37 -2.34 -9.15
N ILE A 56 -7.97 -3.26 -8.27
CA ILE A 56 -7.59 -2.93 -6.90
C ILE A 56 -6.06 -3.01 -6.77
N HIS A 57 -5.45 -1.89 -6.40
CA HIS A 57 -4.03 -1.77 -6.14
C HIS A 57 -3.79 -1.67 -4.64
N GLY A 58 -3.04 -2.62 -4.09
CA GLY A 58 -2.64 -2.58 -2.70
C GLY A 58 -1.20 -2.08 -2.57
N PHE A 59 -0.91 -1.41 -1.48
CA PHE A 59 0.40 -0.79 -1.26
C PHE A 59 0.95 -1.11 0.12
N GLU A 60 2.23 -1.43 0.16
CA GLU A 60 3.00 -1.51 1.39
C GLU A 60 4.02 -0.39 1.37
N ILE A 61 4.03 0.46 2.39
CA ILE A 61 4.92 1.61 2.48
C ILE A 61 6.09 1.26 3.41
N LYS A 62 7.31 1.30 2.88
CA LYS A 62 8.53 1.03 3.64
C LYS A 62 9.42 2.27 3.61
N VAL A 63 9.81 2.78 4.78
CA VAL A 63 10.59 4.00 4.89
C VAL A 63 12.01 3.77 5.40
N SER A 64 12.37 2.54 5.78
CA SER A 64 13.71 2.20 6.24
C SER A 64 14.15 0.83 5.74
N LYS A 65 15.47 0.59 5.74
CA LYS A 65 16.01 -0.72 5.35
C LYS A 65 15.58 -1.82 6.31
N SER A 66 15.48 -1.51 7.61
CA SER A 66 15.05 -2.51 8.59
C SER A 66 13.60 -2.92 8.38
N ASP A 67 12.72 -1.99 8.02
CA ASP A 67 11.33 -2.31 7.66
C ASP A 67 11.29 -3.26 6.47
N TRP A 68 12.10 -2.97 5.45
CA TRP A 68 12.16 -3.78 4.25
C TRP A 68 12.71 -5.19 4.55
N LYS A 69 13.76 -5.28 5.37
CA LYS A 69 14.32 -6.57 5.77
C LYS A 69 13.31 -7.40 6.55
N ASN A 70 12.54 -6.78 7.45
CA ASN A 70 11.49 -7.46 8.19
C ASN A 70 10.41 -8.02 7.25
N GLU A 71 10.06 -7.27 6.23
CA GLU A 71 9.09 -7.70 5.22
C GLU A 71 9.60 -8.92 4.45
N LEU A 72 10.87 -8.89 4.02
CA LEU A 72 11.49 -10.00 3.31
C LEU A 72 11.58 -11.28 4.18
N ALA A 73 11.73 -11.11 5.49
CA ALA A 73 11.80 -12.24 6.41
C ALA A 73 10.44 -12.90 6.64
N GLN A 74 9.34 -12.21 6.35
CA GLN A 74 7.99 -12.70 6.60
C GLN A 74 7.05 -12.43 5.41
N PRO A 75 7.31 -13.04 4.25
CA PRO A 75 6.51 -12.79 3.05
C PRO A 75 5.04 -13.15 3.19
N ALA A 76 4.70 -14.09 4.05
CA ALA A 76 3.32 -14.50 4.28
C ALA A 76 2.45 -13.36 4.83
N LYS A 77 3.04 -12.36 5.48
CA LYS A 77 2.30 -11.20 5.98
C LYS A 77 1.69 -10.39 4.85
N ALA A 78 2.47 -10.15 3.80
CA ALA A 78 1.98 -9.42 2.63
C ALA A 78 0.97 -10.26 1.85
N GLU A 79 1.24 -11.55 1.68
CA GLU A 79 0.36 -12.45 0.93
C GLU A 79 -1.06 -12.50 1.50
N ALA A 80 -1.20 -12.40 2.82
CA ALA A 80 -2.50 -12.44 3.47
C ALA A 80 -3.44 -11.32 3.03
N VAL A 81 -2.90 -10.19 2.59
CA VAL A 81 -3.68 -9.05 2.11
C VAL A 81 -3.60 -8.93 0.59
N ALA A 82 -2.42 -9.18 0.03
CA ALA A 82 -2.18 -9.05 -1.40
C ALA A 82 -3.11 -9.90 -2.25
N LYS A 83 -3.55 -11.05 -1.73
CA LYS A 83 -4.47 -11.94 -2.44
C LYS A 83 -5.83 -11.30 -2.76
N TYR A 84 -6.19 -10.23 -2.06
CA TYR A 84 -7.44 -9.49 -2.32
C TYR A 84 -7.24 -8.36 -3.32
N CYS A 85 -6.00 -8.15 -3.80
CA CYS A 85 -5.66 -7.07 -4.72
C CYS A 85 -5.32 -7.63 -6.10
N ASP A 86 -5.62 -6.87 -7.14
CA ASP A 86 -5.20 -7.22 -8.51
C ASP A 86 -3.72 -6.93 -8.70
N PHE A 87 -3.22 -5.89 -8.04
CA PHE A 87 -1.81 -5.50 -8.06
C PHE A 87 -1.34 -5.21 -6.65
N TRP A 88 -0.09 -5.58 -6.35
CA TRP A 88 0.52 -5.33 -5.05
C TRP A 88 1.83 -4.59 -5.26
N TRP A 89 1.99 -3.47 -4.58
CA TRP A 89 3.15 -2.59 -4.76
C TRP A 89 3.87 -2.35 -3.44
N VAL A 90 5.18 -2.35 -3.49
CA VAL A 90 6.00 -1.86 -2.39
C VAL A 90 6.50 -0.47 -2.77
N VAL A 91 6.20 0.50 -1.92
CA VAL A 91 6.56 1.91 -2.14
C VAL A 91 7.61 2.28 -1.11
N ALA A 92 8.78 2.70 -1.57
CA ALA A 92 9.91 2.97 -0.69
C ALA A 92 10.81 4.06 -1.29
N PRO A 93 11.60 4.75 -0.45
CA PRO A 93 12.63 5.66 -0.94
C PRO A 93 13.67 4.90 -1.74
N GLU A 94 14.31 5.58 -2.68
CA GLU A 94 15.40 5.02 -3.47
C GLU A 94 16.51 4.47 -2.56
N GLY A 95 17.03 3.30 -2.91
CA GLY A 95 18.14 2.67 -2.19
C GLY A 95 17.74 1.77 -1.03
N ILE A 96 16.46 1.68 -0.69
CA ILE A 96 15.99 0.79 0.39
C ILE A 96 15.64 -0.60 -0.16
N VAL A 97 15.03 -0.64 -1.30
CA VAL A 97 14.58 -1.88 -1.94
C VAL A 97 15.56 -2.32 -3.00
#